data_717a4eeb880730fc1b818244c786db60
#
_entry.id   717a4eeb880730fc1b818244c786db60
#
_cell.length_a   1.000
_cell.length_b   1.000
_cell.length_c   1.000
_cell.angle_alpha   90.00
_cell.angle_beta   90.00
_cell.angle_gamma   90.00
#
_symmetry.space_group_name_H-M   'P 1'
#
loop_
_entity.id
_entity.type
_entity.pdbx_description
1 polymer ?
#
loop_
_entity_poly.entity_id
_entity_poly.type
_entity_poly.pdbx_seq_one_letter_code
_entity_poly.pdbx_strand_id
1 'polypeptide(L)'
;MQKYVFIILLGSLSIYKSFSQVLNIERENGQDTIKKKFRCSVGFTFSSDKQKKDVIDFSNSTEMDLFVKKERLFILLSHSEFIFNGPMVIENNGFFQLRFRDNDTRKIYPDVFMQYQWNGVQGMQHRGLGGVNARIRWMEKKKSDLYTSIGAFYEIEKWNPFLSAYSFSMDSLGIVYRNLLRMNTAVKFALKISENIDFSGSTFMQFPVNEYFLQPRWFFDSNLNFEISKHFNFFIHYDHNLDYYRPLPIDEYYYTLSLGAQIKF
;
A
#
# COMPACT_ATOMS: atom_id res chain seq x y z
N MET A 1 18.28 9.35 -38.65
CA MET A 1 17.57 8.16 -38.15
C MET A 1 18.18 7.55 -36.87
N GLN A 2 19.03 8.24 -36.12
CA GLN A 2 19.67 7.71 -34.89
C GLN A 2 19.13 8.28 -33.58
N LYS A 3 18.11 9.14 -33.62
CA LYS A 3 17.54 9.80 -32.39
C LYS A 3 16.39 9.05 -31.73
N TYR A 4 15.86 8.00 -32.34
CA TYR A 4 14.66 7.31 -31.83
C TYR A 4 14.95 5.95 -31.15
N VAL A 5 16.20 5.46 -31.24
CA VAL A 5 16.56 4.16 -30.64
C VAL A 5 16.81 4.26 -29.13
N PHE A 6 17.09 5.46 -28.60
CA PHE A 6 17.37 5.64 -27.16
C PHE A 6 16.10 5.76 -26.28
N ILE A 7 14.93 6.00 -26.90
CA ILE A 7 13.66 6.18 -26.17
C ILE A 7 13.00 4.82 -25.82
N ILE A 8 13.32 3.77 -26.57
CA ILE A 8 12.70 2.45 -26.37
C ILE A 8 13.39 1.64 -25.25
N LEU A 9 14.63 1.95 -24.89
CA LEU A 9 15.36 1.19 -23.86
C LEU A 9 15.07 1.66 -22.42
N LEU A 10 14.45 2.79 -22.21
CA LEU A 10 14.04 3.30 -20.88
C LEU A 10 12.60 2.94 -20.49
N GLY A 11 11.84 2.35 -21.42
CA GLY A 11 10.44 1.99 -21.19
C GLY A 11 10.20 0.69 -20.41
N SER A 12 11.24 -0.09 -20.10
CA SER A 12 11.11 -1.41 -19.46
C SER A 12 11.50 -1.46 -17.99
N LEU A 13 11.74 -0.33 -17.35
CA LEU A 13 11.79 -0.27 -15.89
C LEU A 13 10.36 -0.21 -15.36
N SER A 14 9.69 -1.34 -15.44
CA SER A 14 8.42 -1.58 -14.75
C SER A 14 8.67 -1.33 -13.27
N ILE A 15 8.10 -0.24 -12.75
CA ILE A 15 8.10 0.07 -11.34
C ILE A 15 7.14 -0.94 -10.71
N TYR A 16 7.65 -2.08 -10.27
CA TYR A 16 6.90 -3.01 -9.44
C TYR A 16 6.62 -2.31 -8.13
N LYS A 17 5.42 -1.73 -8.03
CA LYS A 17 4.90 -1.30 -6.74
C LYS A 17 4.44 -2.56 -6.03
N SER A 18 5.30 -3.16 -5.22
CA SER A 18 4.88 -4.14 -4.24
C SER A 18 3.95 -3.44 -3.25
N PHE A 19 2.66 -3.64 -3.41
CA PHE A 19 1.69 -3.13 -2.45
C PHE A 19 1.70 -4.06 -1.24
N SER A 20 2.37 -3.61 -0.20
CA SER A 20 2.36 -4.30 1.08
C SER A 20 0.93 -4.57 1.55
N GLN A 21 0.70 -5.77 2.05
CA GLN A 21 -0.58 -6.30 2.56
C GLN A 21 -1.07 -5.62 3.83
N VAL A 22 -0.36 -4.67 4.34
CA VAL A 22 -0.76 -3.86 5.46
C VAL A 22 -1.68 -2.76 4.97
N LEU A 23 -2.63 -2.40 5.79
CA LEU A 23 -3.51 -1.27 5.64
C LEU A 23 -2.76 -0.12 4.94
N ASN A 24 -2.90 0.00 3.63
CA ASN A 24 -2.29 1.11 2.91
C ASN A 24 -3.10 2.36 3.26
N ILE A 25 -2.62 3.07 4.30
CA ILE A 25 -3.44 4.06 4.99
C ILE A 25 -3.27 5.42 4.36
N GLU A 26 -2.16 5.63 3.61
CA GLU A 26 -1.78 7.02 3.39
C GLU A 26 -1.33 7.27 1.96
N ARG A 27 -2.15 8.01 1.28
CA ARG A 27 -1.78 8.76 0.11
C ARG A 27 -1.00 10.01 0.52
N GLU A 28 -0.03 10.43 -0.27
CA GLU A 28 0.49 11.79 -0.25
C GLU A 28 -0.65 12.76 -0.59
N ASN A 29 -1.16 13.46 0.40
CA ASN A 29 -2.01 14.61 0.16
C ASN A 29 -1.11 15.71 -0.40
N GLY A 30 -0.96 15.75 -1.72
CA GLY A 30 -0.49 16.98 -2.36
C GLY A 30 -1.36 18.12 -1.86
N GLN A 31 -0.75 19.20 -1.43
CA GLN A 31 -1.41 20.45 -1.02
C GLN A 31 -2.09 21.14 -2.21
N ASP A 32 -2.89 20.42 -2.98
CA ASP A 32 -3.72 21.04 -3.97
C ASP A 32 -4.92 21.69 -3.27
N THR A 33 -4.98 22.99 -3.35
CA THR A 33 -6.14 23.79 -2.99
C THR A 33 -7.36 23.20 -3.67
N ILE A 34 -8.17 22.48 -2.88
CA ILE A 34 -9.27 21.63 -3.33
C ILE A 34 -10.34 22.50 -3.97
N LYS A 35 -10.30 22.62 -5.31
CA LYS A 35 -11.35 23.26 -6.12
C LYS A 35 -12.38 22.26 -6.65
N LYS A 36 -12.08 20.94 -6.64
CA LYS A 36 -12.94 19.92 -7.25
C LYS A 36 -13.63 19.09 -6.16
N LYS A 37 -14.94 18.91 -6.29
CA LYS A 37 -15.74 18.05 -5.38
C LYS A 37 -15.47 16.56 -5.57
N PHE A 38 -14.94 16.19 -6.72
CA PHE A 38 -14.66 14.80 -7.09
C PHE A 38 -13.33 14.71 -7.82
N ARG A 39 -12.56 13.69 -7.48
CA ARG A 39 -11.33 13.31 -8.17
C ARG A 39 -11.34 11.79 -8.35
N CYS A 40 -10.96 11.34 -9.52
CA CYS A 40 -10.84 9.92 -9.84
C CYS A 40 -9.57 9.72 -10.68
N SER A 41 -8.82 8.70 -10.34
CA SER A 41 -7.68 8.21 -11.11
C SER A 41 -7.81 6.70 -11.28
N VAL A 42 -7.68 6.21 -12.50
CA VAL A 42 -7.70 4.78 -12.82
C VAL A 42 -6.46 4.48 -13.63
N GLY A 43 -5.69 3.50 -13.18
CA GLY A 43 -4.50 3.02 -13.86
C GLY A 43 -4.66 1.54 -14.22
N PHE A 44 -4.22 1.19 -15.43
CA PHE A 44 -4.09 -0.19 -15.88
C PHE A 44 -2.67 -0.40 -16.40
N THR A 45 -2.09 -1.54 -16.05
CA THR A 45 -0.83 -1.98 -16.62
C THR A 45 -1.03 -3.37 -17.20
N PHE A 46 -0.56 -3.56 -18.39
CA PHE A 46 -0.52 -4.86 -19.05
C PHE A 46 0.86 -5.05 -19.65
N SER A 47 1.50 -6.15 -19.34
CA SER A 47 2.72 -6.57 -20.01
C SER A 47 2.62 -8.03 -20.43
N SER A 48 3.23 -8.35 -21.55
CA SER A 48 3.35 -9.72 -22.05
C SER A 48 4.77 -9.90 -22.54
N ASP A 49 5.46 -10.87 -21.97
CA ASP A 49 6.82 -11.25 -22.35
C ASP A 49 6.86 -12.73 -22.72
N LYS A 50 7.56 -13.03 -23.82
CA LYS A 50 7.75 -14.40 -24.28
C LYS A 50 9.22 -14.79 -24.14
N GLN A 51 9.50 -15.58 -23.12
CA GLN A 51 10.79 -16.19 -22.92
C GLN A 51 10.69 -17.70 -23.20
N LYS A 52 11.02 -18.54 -22.23
CA LYS A 52 10.81 -19.98 -22.29
C LYS A 52 9.31 -20.34 -22.13
N LYS A 53 8.59 -19.53 -21.40
CA LYS A 53 7.12 -19.55 -21.25
C LYS A 53 6.59 -18.13 -21.42
N ASP A 54 5.32 -18.00 -21.75
CA ASP A 54 4.66 -16.70 -21.83
C ASP A 54 4.41 -16.20 -20.40
N VAL A 55 4.92 -15.01 -20.09
CA VAL A 55 4.65 -14.29 -18.83
C VAL A 55 3.68 -13.17 -19.17
N ILE A 56 2.54 -13.16 -18.49
CA ILE A 56 1.53 -12.12 -18.62
C ILE A 56 1.37 -11.48 -17.25
N ASP A 57 1.53 -10.17 -17.19
CA ASP A 57 1.30 -9.34 -16.02
C ASP A 57 0.15 -8.38 -16.31
N PHE A 58 -0.81 -8.38 -15.43
CA PHE A 58 -1.95 -7.45 -15.46
C PHE A 58 -2.14 -6.85 -14.07
N SER A 59 -2.09 -5.52 -14.01
CA SER A 59 -2.44 -4.81 -12.78
C SER A 59 -3.41 -3.66 -13.05
N ASN A 60 -4.22 -3.35 -12.04
CA ASN A 60 -5.06 -2.16 -12.04
C ASN A 60 -4.97 -1.45 -10.69
N SER A 61 -5.16 -0.14 -10.75
CA SER A 61 -5.30 0.69 -9.56
C SER A 61 -6.40 1.73 -9.78
N THR A 62 -7.22 1.92 -8.77
CA THR A 62 -8.26 2.95 -8.81
C THR A 62 -8.21 3.75 -7.53
N GLU A 63 -8.34 5.06 -7.68
CA GLU A 63 -8.40 5.99 -6.60
C GLU A 63 -9.50 7.01 -6.86
N MET A 64 -10.43 7.14 -5.91
CA MET A 64 -11.53 8.08 -5.99
C MET A 64 -11.63 8.87 -4.68
N ASP A 65 -11.70 10.19 -4.80
CA ASP A 65 -11.95 11.10 -3.69
C ASP A 65 -13.24 11.85 -3.92
N LEU A 66 -14.16 11.79 -2.98
CA LEU A 66 -15.40 12.53 -2.96
C LEU A 66 -15.45 13.47 -1.76
N PHE A 67 -15.42 14.78 -2.04
CA PHE A 67 -15.55 15.83 -1.03
C PHE A 67 -17.03 16.20 -0.84
N VAL A 68 -17.63 15.76 0.26
CA VAL A 68 -19.03 16.05 0.58
C VAL A 68 -19.20 17.48 1.12
N LYS A 69 -18.20 17.95 1.89
CA LYS A 69 -18.01 19.32 2.35
C LYS A 69 -16.53 19.64 2.28
N LYS A 70 -16.11 20.88 2.51
CA LYS A 70 -14.68 21.26 2.49
C LYS A 70 -13.79 20.35 3.36
N GLU A 71 -14.37 19.70 4.37
CA GLU A 71 -13.66 19.01 5.44
C GLU A 71 -13.96 17.49 5.46
N ARG A 72 -14.99 17.01 4.73
CA ARG A 72 -15.38 15.60 4.74
C ARG A 72 -15.04 14.92 3.45
N LEU A 73 -14.25 13.87 3.55
CA LEU A 73 -13.66 13.15 2.43
C LEU A 73 -14.02 11.67 2.52
N PHE A 74 -14.62 11.16 1.45
CA PHE A 74 -14.69 9.73 1.18
C PHE A 74 -13.59 9.37 0.21
N ILE A 75 -12.83 8.36 0.56
CA ILE A 75 -11.72 7.84 -0.25
C ILE A 75 -12.03 6.39 -0.58
N LEU A 76 -11.97 6.05 -1.85
CA LEU A 76 -12.01 4.67 -2.33
C LEU A 76 -10.69 4.38 -3.01
N LEU A 77 -10.03 3.32 -2.56
CA LEU A 77 -8.79 2.81 -3.14
C LEU A 77 -8.97 1.36 -3.54
N SER A 78 -8.50 0.98 -4.70
CA SER A 78 -8.38 -0.42 -5.07
C SER A 78 -7.10 -0.67 -5.85
N HIS A 79 -6.58 -1.86 -5.68
CA HIS A 79 -5.47 -2.38 -6.47
C HIS A 79 -5.66 -3.88 -6.64
N SER A 80 -5.31 -4.40 -7.81
CA SER A 80 -5.14 -5.83 -8.02
C SER A 80 -4.03 -6.10 -9.02
N GLU A 81 -3.35 -7.21 -8.82
CA GLU A 81 -2.23 -7.65 -9.64
C GLU A 81 -2.31 -9.15 -9.85
N PHE A 82 -2.12 -9.57 -11.10
CA PHE A 82 -2.11 -10.95 -11.54
C PHE A 82 -0.93 -11.19 -12.46
N ILE A 83 -0.07 -12.13 -12.09
CA ILE A 83 1.06 -12.56 -12.91
C ILE A 83 0.88 -14.03 -13.25
N PHE A 84 0.87 -14.34 -14.53
CA PHE A 84 0.79 -15.68 -15.08
C PHE A 84 2.10 -16.07 -15.74
N ASN A 85 2.54 -17.33 -15.57
CA ASN A 85 3.65 -17.93 -16.29
C ASN A 85 3.16 -19.20 -16.99
N GLY A 86 2.70 -19.04 -18.23
CA GLY A 86 1.91 -20.06 -18.92
C GLY A 86 0.60 -20.34 -18.16
N PRO A 87 0.29 -21.59 -17.79
CA PRO A 87 -0.92 -21.91 -17.03
C PRO A 87 -0.81 -21.66 -15.52
N MET A 88 0.36 -21.29 -15.01
CA MET A 88 0.60 -21.08 -13.57
C MET A 88 0.33 -19.63 -13.19
N VAL A 89 -0.46 -19.44 -12.15
CA VAL A 89 -0.61 -18.13 -11.49
C VAL A 89 0.56 -17.97 -10.53
N ILE A 90 1.46 -17.01 -10.80
CA ILE A 90 2.59 -16.69 -9.93
C ILE A 90 2.16 -15.69 -8.88
N GLU A 91 1.37 -14.69 -9.27
CA GLU A 91 0.89 -13.64 -8.40
C GLU A 91 -0.61 -13.44 -8.59
N ASN A 92 -1.30 -13.32 -7.46
CA ASN A 92 -2.72 -13.00 -7.39
C ASN A 92 -2.94 -12.29 -6.06
N ASN A 93 -2.82 -10.98 -6.08
CA ASN A 93 -3.00 -10.17 -4.89
C ASN A 93 -3.86 -8.94 -5.19
N GLY A 94 -4.42 -8.36 -4.15
CA GLY A 94 -5.13 -7.11 -4.29
C GLY A 94 -5.86 -6.70 -3.03
N PHE A 95 -6.38 -5.48 -3.08
CA PHE A 95 -7.22 -4.94 -2.02
C PHE A 95 -8.25 -3.96 -2.55
N PHE A 96 -9.25 -3.75 -1.73
CA PHE A 96 -10.30 -2.76 -1.89
C PHE A 96 -10.52 -2.06 -0.56
N GLN A 97 -10.37 -0.73 -0.52
CA GLN A 97 -10.50 0.04 0.71
C GLN A 97 -11.48 1.20 0.53
N LEU A 98 -12.38 1.34 1.48
CA LEU A 98 -13.24 2.51 1.64
C LEU A 98 -12.90 3.21 2.94
N ARG A 99 -12.77 4.53 2.89
CA ARG A 99 -12.41 5.35 4.03
C ARG A 99 -13.26 6.60 4.08
N PHE A 100 -13.68 6.94 5.28
CA PHE A 100 -14.30 8.22 5.58
C PHE A 100 -13.41 9.00 6.55
N ARG A 101 -13.08 10.22 6.20
CA ARG A 101 -12.25 11.11 6.99
C ARG A 101 -12.95 12.46 7.16
N ASP A 102 -13.12 12.88 8.40
CA ASP A 102 -13.55 14.23 8.75
C ASP A 102 -12.29 15.08 8.96
N ASN A 103 -11.80 15.70 7.88
CA ASN A 103 -10.54 16.46 7.86
C ASN A 103 -10.78 17.93 8.26
N ASP A 104 -11.52 18.14 9.34
CA ASP A 104 -11.78 19.47 9.93
C ASP A 104 -10.47 20.15 10.37
N THR A 105 -10.55 21.45 10.64
CA THR A 105 -9.46 22.26 11.19
C THR A 105 -9.04 21.84 12.60
N ARG A 106 -9.76 20.91 13.22
CA ARG A 106 -9.45 20.36 14.55
C ARG A 106 -8.10 19.64 14.56
N LYS A 107 -7.44 19.70 15.71
CA LYS A 107 -6.20 18.95 15.94
C LYS A 107 -6.41 17.42 15.92
N ILE A 108 -7.57 16.96 16.37
CA ILE A 108 -7.95 15.54 16.42
C ILE A 108 -9.21 15.34 15.62
N TYR A 109 -9.22 14.39 14.72
CA TYR A 109 -10.36 14.06 13.87
C TYR A 109 -10.50 12.55 13.62
N PRO A 110 -11.74 12.05 13.42
CA PRO A 110 -12.00 10.64 13.19
C PRO A 110 -11.63 10.23 11.76
N ASP A 111 -11.19 8.98 11.62
CA ASP A 111 -10.94 8.29 10.37
C ASP A 111 -11.56 6.89 10.49
N VAL A 112 -12.60 6.59 9.72
CA VAL A 112 -13.30 5.31 9.69
C VAL A 112 -12.95 4.60 8.40
N PHE A 113 -12.69 3.31 8.46
CA PHE A 113 -12.27 2.58 7.27
C PHE A 113 -12.79 1.14 7.28
N MET A 114 -12.91 0.60 6.07
CA MET A 114 -13.09 -0.82 5.80
C MET A 114 -12.19 -1.23 4.64
N GLN A 115 -11.72 -2.47 4.69
CA GLN A 115 -10.85 -3.01 3.64
C GLN A 115 -11.17 -4.49 3.44
N TYR A 116 -11.10 -4.90 2.18
CA TYR A 116 -11.07 -6.29 1.77
C TYR A 116 -9.79 -6.52 0.98
N GLN A 117 -9.10 -7.63 1.24
CA GLN A 117 -7.87 -7.97 0.53
C GLN A 117 -7.68 -9.48 0.39
N TRP A 118 -6.83 -9.86 -0.54
CA TRP A 118 -6.38 -11.24 -0.75
C TRP A 118 -4.91 -11.26 -1.17
N ASN A 119 -4.25 -12.38 -0.93
CA ASN A 119 -2.89 -12.64 -1.42
C ASN A 119 -2.67 -14.15 -1.60
N GLY A 120 -2.80 -14.59 -2.85
CA GLY A 120 -2.65 -15.99 -3.22
C GLY A 120 -1.24 -16.51 -2.97
N VAL A 121 -0.20 -15.70 -3.18
CA VAL A 121 1.21 -16.10 -2.98
C VAL A 121 1.45 -16.54 -1.54
N GLN A 122 0.87 -15.84 -0.59
CA GLN A 122 0.99 -16.18 0.84
C GLN A 122 -0.07 -17.15 1.33
N GLY A 123 -1.05 -17.51 0.48
CA GLY A 123 -2.17 -18.36 0.87
C GLY A 123 -3.29 -17.62 1.58
N MET A 124 -3.28 -16.28 1.63
CA MET A 124 -4.38 -15.48 2.13
C MET A 124 -5.52 -15.47 1.12
N GLN A 125 -6.56 -16.22 1.38
CA GLN A 125 -7.73 -16.31 0.50
C GLN A 125 -8.61 -15.07 0.62
N HIS A 126 -8.87 -14.65 1.85
CA HIS A 126 -9.68 -13.46 2.16
C HIS A 126 -9.23 -12.84 3.47
N ARG A 127 -9.23 -11.51 3.51
CA ARG A 127 -9.13 -10.72 4.72
C ARG A 127 -10.07 -9.53 4.62
N GLY A 128 -11.11 -9.53 5.45
CA GLY A 128 -11.99 -8.39 5.66
C GLY A 128 -11.61 -7.69 6.95
N LEU A 129 -11.54 -6.37 6.96
CA LEU A 129 -11.33 -5.62 8.18
C LEU A 129 -12.10 -4.31 8.17
N GLY A 130 -12.46 -3.82 9.36
CA GLY A 130 -13.11 -2.54 9.54
C GLY A 130 -12.80 -1.94 10.90
N GLY A 131 -12.63 -0.62 10.94
CA GLY A 131 -12.21 0.02 12.16
C GLY A 131 -12.32 1.53 12.16
N VAL A 132 -11.86 2.10 13.27
CA VAL A 132 -11.88 3.54 13.52
C VAL A 132 -10.56 3.98 14.11
N ASN A 133 -10.10 5.16 13.72
CA ASN A 133 -8.92 5.82 14.24
C ASN A 133 -9.25 7.23 14.73
N ALA A 134 -8.59 7.67 15.77
CA ALA A 134 -8.40 9.07 16.10
C ALA A 134 -7.08 9.52 15.46
N ARG A 135 -7.15 10.45 14.55
CA ARG A 135 -6.00 11.02 13.86
C ARG A 135 -5.64 12.35 14.48
N ILE A 136 -4.37 12.54 14.81
CA ILE A 136 -3.85 13.71 15.51
C ILE A 136 -2.89 14.45 14.57
N ARG A 137 -3.20 15.70 14.28
CA ARG A 137 -2.35 16.60 13.51
C ARG A 137 -1.40 17.33 14.46
N TRP A 138 -0.11 17.02 14.37
CA TRP A 138 0.91 17.69 15.16
C TRP A 138 1.44 18.92 14.46
N MET A 139 1.68 18.78 13.18
CA MET A 139 2.27 19.83 12.36
C MET A 139 1.76 19.71 10.92
N GLU A 140 1.40 20.86 10.36
CA GLU A 140 1.03 21.01 8.95
C GLU A 140 1.60 22.36 8.47
N LYS A 141 2.79 22.32 7.89
CA LYS A 141 3.52 23.50 7.39
C LYS A 141 3.92 23.27 5.95
N LYS A 142 4.26 24.34 5.22
CA LYS A 142 4.72 24.25 3.81
C LYS A 142 5.88 23.27 3.58
N LYS A 143 6.70 23.02 4.60
CA LYS A 143 7.91 22.18 4.46
C LYS A 143 7.87 20.93 5.34
N SER A 144 6.84 20.75 6.15
CA SER A 144 6.80 19.62 7.06
C SER A 144 5.40 19.31 7.56
N ASP A 145 5.02 18.05 7.47
CA ASP A 145 3.77 17.51 7.99
C ASP A 145 4.06 16.38 8.94
N LEU A 146 3.33 16.31 10.06
CA LEU A 146 3.43 15.23 11.02
C LEU A 146 2.03 14.88 11.54
N TYR A 147 1.66 13.64 11.35
CA TYR A 147 0.40 13.06 11.83
C TYR A 147 0.70 11.79 12.60
N THR A 148 -0.07 11.57 13.66
CA THR A 148 -0.17 10.28 14.31
C THR A 148 -1.61 9.81 14.30
N SER A 149 -1.82 8.51 14.37
CA SER A 149 -3.14 7.95 14.59
C SER A 149 -3.08 6.81 15.61
N ILE A 150 -4.15 6.67 16.36
CA ILE A 150 -4.39 5.54 17.26
C ILE A 150 -5.83 5.08 17.07
N GLY A 151 -6.04 3.77 17.08
CA GLY A 151 -7.36 3.23 16.89
C GLY A 151 -7.45 1.73 17.08
N ALA A 152 -8.57 1.18 16.64
CA ALA A 152 -8.82 -0.25 16.66
C ALA A 152 -9.59 -0.69 15.43
N PHE A 153 -9.40 -1.94 15.04
CA PHE A 153 -10.14 -2.57 13.97
C PHE A 153 -10.36 -4.06 14.26
N TYR A 154 -11.42 -4.57 13.70
CA TYR A 154 -11.70 -6.00 13.69
C TYR A 154 -11.38 -6.59 12.34
N GLU A 155 -10.67 -7.72 12.32
CA GLU A 155 -10.33 -8.42 11.09
C GLU A 155 -10.84 -9.87 11.11
N ILE A 156 -11.24 -10.35 9.94
CA ILE A 156 -11.65 -11.71 9.65
C ILE A 156 -10.77 -12.22 8.52
N GLU A 157 -10.09 -13.32 8.73
CA GLU A 157 -9.15 -13.88 7.77
C GLU A 157 -9.45 -15.34 7.48
N LYS A 158 -9.25 -15.73 6.22
CA LYS A 158 -9.23 -17.12 5.79
C LYS A 158 -7.94 -17.39 5.02
N TRP A 159 -7.19 -18.35 5.50
CA TRP A 159 -5.93 -18.75 4.92
C TRP A 159 -6.01 -20.19 4.42
N ASN A 160 -5.50 -20.43 3.22
CA ASN A 160 -5.46 -21.73 2.60
C ASN A 160 -4.03 -22.04 2.16
N PRO A 161 -3.31 -22.92 2.89
CA PRO A 161 -1.93 -23.26 2.59
C PRO A 161 -1.75 -23.89 1.20
N PHE A 162 -2.80 -24.53 0.67
CA PHE A 162 -2.75 -25.16 -0.66
C PHE A 162 -2.74 -24.17 -1.83
N LEU A 163 -3.09 -22.90 -1.59
CA LEU A 163 -3.03 -21.83 -2.59
C LEU A 163 -1.72 -21.05 -2.50
N SER A 164 -0.93 -21.27 -1.45
CA SER A 164 0.33 -20.58 -1.24
C SER A 164 1.40 -21.05 -2.23
N ALA A 165 2.28 -20.13 -2.64
CA ALA A 165 3.50 -20.47 -3.36
C ALA A 165 4.53 -21.20 -2.48
N TYR A 166 4.34 -21.21 -1.17
CA TYR A 166 5.16 -21.94 -0.22
C TYR A 166 4.79 -23.43 -0.22
N SER A 167 5.81 -24.29 -0.27
CA SER A 167 5.62 -25.73 -0.17
C SER A 167 5.50 -26.13 1.31
N PHE A 168 4.30 -26.44 1.75
CA PHE A 168 4.07 -27.01 3.08
C PHE A 168 3.99 -28.54 3.01
N SER A 169 4.44 -29.25 4.04
CA SER A 169 4.16 -30.69 4.15
C SER A 169 2.65 -30.89 4.33
N MET A 170 2.03 -31.59 3.39
CA MET A 170 0.56 -31.72 3.27
C MET A 170 -0.15 -32.33 4.48
N ASP A 171 0.56 -33.03 5.37
CA ASP A 171 -0.07 -33.84 6.41
C ASP A 171 -0.51 -33.08 7.67
N SER A 172 -0.24 -31.77 7.77
CA SER A 172 -0.44 -31.04 9.03
C SER A 172 -1.15 -29.68 8.94
N LEU A 173 -1.39 -29.12 7.77
CA LEU A 173 -1.95 -27.77 7.64
C LEU A 173 -3.31 -27.79 6.90
N GLY A 174 -4.38 -27.55 7.66
CA GLY A 174 -5.71 -27.29 7.13
C GLY A 174 -5.95 -25.81 6.81
N ILE A 175 -7.17 -25.51 6.33
CA ILE A 175 -7.62 -24.13 6.16
C ILE A 175 -7.73 -23.47 7.54
N VAL A 176 -7.10 -22.30 7.69
CA VAL A 176 -7.10 -21.53 8.94
C VAL A 176 -8.08 -20.37 8.85
N TYR A 177 -8.98 -20.31 9.81
CA TYR A 177 -9.86 -19.14 10.00
C TYR A 177 -9.41 -18.39 11.25
N ARG A 178 -9.30 -17.08 11.15
CA ARG A 178 -8.87 -16.22 12.24
C ARG A 178 -9.73 -14.95 12.31
N ASN A 179 -10.18 -14.65 13.51
CA ASN A 179 -10.93 -13.43 13.82
C ASN A 179 -10.20 -12.71 14.94
N LEU A 180 -9.82 -11.45 14.72
CA LEU A 180 -9.00 -10.70 15.67
C LEU A 180 -9.49 -9.26 15.81
N LEU A 181 -9.54 -8.79 17.06
CA LEU A 181 -9.50 -7.37 17.36
C LEU A 181 -8.04 -6.94 17.42
N ARG A 182 -7.69 -5.85 16.73
CA ARG A 182 -6.35 -5.25 16.81
C ARG A 182 -6.43 -3.79 17.22
N MET A 183 -5.52 -3.38 18.06
CA MET A 183 -5.18 -1.97 18.22
C MET A 183 -4.14 -1.60 17.16
N ASN A 184 -4.24 -0.38 16.64
CA ASN A 184 -3.24 0.13 15.72
C ASN A 184 -2.75 1.50 16.12
N THR A 185 -1.48 1.75 15.86
CA THR A 185 -0.89 3.07 15.92
C THR A 185 -0.18 3.35 14.60
N ALA A 186 -0.16 4.61 14.19
CA ALA A 186 0.56 5.03 13.00
C ALA A 186 1.22 6.39 13.20
N VAL A 187 2.34 6.57 12.54
CA VAL A 187 3.01 7.85 12.38
C VAL A 187 3.21 8.09 10.90
N LYS A 188 2.84 9.27 10.43
CA LYS A 188 3.15 9.74 9.08
C LYS A 188 3.88 11.05 9.16
N PHE A 189 4.91 11.18 8.35
CA PHE A 189 5.66 12.43 8.21
C PHE A 189 5.97 12.73 6.74
N ALA A 190 6.06 14.02 6.42
CA ALA A 190 6.58 14.51 5.18
C ALA A 190 7.47 15.72 5.46
N LEU A 191 8.65 15.74 4.86
CA LEU A 191 9.67 16.75 5.07
C LEU A 191 10.23 17.22 3.72
N LYS A 192 10.14 18.50 3.45
CA LYS A 192 10.86 19.14 2.37
C LYS A 192 12.24 19.55 2.86
N ILE A 193 13.25 18.69 2.65
CA ILE A 193 14.62 18.85 3.14
C ILE A 193 15.29 20.04 2.44
N SER A 194 15.08 20.18 1.14
CA SER A 194 15.52 21.31 0.33
C SER A 194 14.47 21.66 -0.70
N GLU A 195 14.73 22.62 -1.59
CA GLU A 195 13.81 22.95 -2.69
C GLU A 195 13.60 21.77 -3.64
N ASN A 196 14.60 20.89 -3.72
CA ASN A 196 14.68 19.80 -4.68
C ASN A 196 14.67 18.41 -4.03
N ILE A 197 14.53 18.31 -2.70
CA ILE A 197 14.57 17.05 -1.99
C ILE A 197 13.39 16.95 -1.03
N ASP A 198 12.51 15.99 -1.29
CA ASP A 198 11.37 15.66 -0.44
C ASP A 198 11.55 14.27 0.15
N PHE A 199 11.32 14.14 1.44
CA PHE A 199 11.31 12.87 2.16
C PHE A 199 9.97 12.67 2.83
N SER A 200 9.32 11.55 2.57
CA SER A 200 8.06 11.17 3.22
C SER A 200 8.13 9.74 3.73
N GLY A 201 7.33 9.45 4.74
CA GLY A 201 7.23 8.10 5.25
C GLY A 201 6.06 7.91 6.19
N SER A 202 5.74 6.64 6.39
CA SER A 202 4.71 6.21 7.33
C SER A 202 5.12 4.91 8.01
N THR A 203 4.74 4.76 9.25
CA THR A 203 4.91 3.51 9.98
C THR A 203 3.62 3.13 10.70
N PHE A 204 3.30 1.84 10.70
CA PHE A 204 2.10 1.29 11.31
C PHE A 204 2.47 0.11 12.19
N MET A 205 1.93 0.10 13.39
CA MET A 205 2.02 -1.02 14.30
C MET A 205 0.62 -1.50 14.67
N GLN A 206 0.36 -2.79 14.54
CA GLN A 206 -0.93 -3.43 14.77
C GLN A 206 -0.76 -4.54 15.80
N PHE A 207 -1.36 -4.37 16.95
CA PHE A 207 -1.24 -5.27 18.10
C PHE A 207 -2.50 -6.14 18.23
N PRO A 208 -2.43 -7.47 18.18
CA PRO A 208 -3.58 -8.31 18.45
C PRO A 208 -4.02 -8.15 19.91
N VAL A 209 -5.33 -8.04 20.15
CA VAL A 209 -5.87 -7.89 21.52
C VAL A 209 -6.17 -9.27 22.09
N ASN A 210 -5.10 -10.03 22.36
CA ASN A 210 -5.13 -11.35 22.97
C ASN A 210 -3.78 -11.66 23.63
N GLU A 211 -3.52 -12.92 23.96
CA GLU A 211 -2.26 -13.39 24.57
C GLU A 211 -1.00 -13.12 23.71
N TYR A 212 -1.17 -12.90 22.41
CA TYR A 212 -0.09 -12.57 21.46
C TYR A 212 0.12 -11.05 21.27
N PHE A 213 -0.30 -10.24 22.24
CA PHE A 213 -0.20 -8.76 22.14
C PHE A 213 1.22 -8.27 21.82
N LEU A 214 2.24 -8.94 22.32
CA LEU A 214 3.65 -8.61 22.05
C LEU A 214 4.18 -9.14 20.70
N GLN A 215 3.32 -9.71 19.87
CA GLN A 215 3.63 -10.13 18.51
C GLN A 215 2.90 -9.23 17.49
N PRO A 216 3.33 -7.97 17.34
CA PRO A 216 2.68 -7.04 16.46
C PRO A 216 2.97 -7.35 14.99
N ARG A 217 2.15 -6.80 14.13
CA ARG A 217 2.48 -6.56 12.74
C ARG A 217 3.01 -5.15 12.61
N TRP A 218 4.17 -5.01 12.00
CA TRP A 218 4.80 -3.71 11.77
C TRP A 218 5.02 -3.49 10.30
N PHE A 219 4.62 -2.34 9.83
CA PHE A 219 4.83 -1.87 8.47
C PHE A 219 5.53 -0.52 8.49
N PHE A 220 6.48 -0.35 7.56
CA PHE A 220 7.17 0.90 7.32
C PHE A 220 7.24 1.16 5.81
N ASP A 221 6.95 2.37 5.41
CA ASP A 221 7.03 2.87 4.04
C ASP A 221 7.78 4.18 4.03
N SER A 222 8.67 4.38 3.08
CA SER A 222 9.38 5.64 2.91
C SER A 222 9.70 5.94 1.46
N ASN A 223 9.66 7.21 1.11
CA ASN A 223 9.94 7.70 -0.21
C ASN A 223 10.85 8.93 -0.15
N LEU A 224 11.95 8.89 -0.87
CA LEU A 224 12.89 9.99 -1.00
C LEU A 224 12.94 10.42 -2.47
N ASN A 225 12.49 11.63 -2.76
CA ASN A 225 12.43 12.20 -4.09
C ASN A 225 13.50 13.28 -4.27
N PHE A 226 14.17 13.25 -5.42
CA PHE A 226 15.15 14.24 -5.86
C PHE A 226 14.66 14.87 -7.14
N GLU A 227 14.26 16.13 -7.10
CA GLU A 227 13.94 16.94 -8.29
C GLU A 227 15.22 17.48 -8.89
N ILE A 228 15.81 16.76 -9.86
CA ILE A 228 17.07 17.14 -10.52
C ILE A 228 16.83 18.29 -11.48
N SER A 229 15.67 18.31 -12.13
CA SER A 229 15.19 19.41 -12.97
C SER A 229 13.66 19.42 -13.04
N LYS A 230 13.06 20.46 -13.64
CA LYS A 230 11.61 20.52 -13.88
C LYS A 230 11.05 19.31 -14.65
N HIS A 231 11.92 18.62 -15.39
CA HIS A 231 11.57 17.53 -16.27
C HIS A 231 12.10 16.17 -15.79
N PHE A 232 12.95 16.13 -14.77
CA PHE A 232 13.62 14.91 -14.36
C PHE A 232 13.65 14.78 -12.83
N ASN A 233 13.03 13.72 -12.32
CA ASN A 233 13.04 13.30 -10.92
C ASN A 233 13.69 11.94 -10.78
N PHE A 234 14.46 11.76 -9.72
CA PHE A 234 14.91 10.45 -9.24
C PHE A 234 14.23 10.15 -7.91
N PHE A 235 13.88 8.90 -7.65
CA PHE A 235 13.29 8.51 -6.38
C PHE A 235 13.86 7.20 -5.85
N ILE A 236 13.83 7.09 -4.53
CA ILE A 236 14.14 5.87 -3.77
C ILE A 236 12.90 5.59 -2.94
N HIS A 237 12.32 4.41 -3.13
CA HIS A 237 11.21 3.91 -2.34
C HIS A 237 11.63 2.66 -1.59
N TYR A 238 11.34 2.62 -0.29
CA TYR A 238 11.59 1.48 0.55
C TYR A 238 10.35 1.18 1.39
N ASP A 239 9.88 -0.05 1.30
CA ASP A 239 8.86 -0.56 2.21
C ASP A 239 9.33 -1.84 2.88
N HIS A 240 8.82 -2.06 4.09
CA HIS A 240 8.99 -3.31 4.77
C HIS A 240 7.76 -3.71 5.57
N ASN A 241 7.54 -5.01 5.66
CA ASN A 241 6.45 -5.63 6.40
C ASN A 241 7.01 -6.75 7.29
N LEU A 242 6.66 -6.69 8.56
CA LEU A 242 7.04 -7.69 9.56
C LEU A 242 5.76 -8.13 10.30
N ASP A 243 5.42 -9.41 10.24
CA ASP A 243 4.26 -9.99 10.95
C ASP A 243 4.72 -11.14 11.86
N TYR A 244 4.78 -10.88 13.15
CA TYR A 244 5.17 -11.90 14.14
C TYR A 244 4.06 -12.91 14.44
N TYR A 245 2.79 -12.49 14.31
CA TYR A 245 1.64 -13.36 14.58
C TYR A 245 0.97 -13.80 13.29
N ARG A 246 1.61 -14.74 12.59
CA ARG A 246 1.17 -15.28 11.30
C ARG A 246 0.27 -16.48 11.47
N PRO A 247 -0.75 -16.67 10.61
CA PRO A 247 -1.60 -17.85 10.63
C PRO A 247 -0.98 -19.08 9.98
N LEU A 248 -0.01 -18.89 9.08
CA LEU A 248 0.75 -19.95 8.41
C LEU A 248 2.25 -19.77 8.68
N PRO A 249 3.06 -20.84 8.62
CA PRO A 249 4.50 -20.78 8.79
C PRO A 249 5.21 -20.24 7.53
N ILE A 250 4.84 -19.02 7.13
CA ILE A 250 5.46 -18.24 6.06
C ILE A 250 6.53 -17.31 6.63
N ASP A 251 7.31 -16.66 5.79
CA ASP A 251 8.32 -15.71 6.26
C ASP A 251 7.71 -14.56 7.06
N GLU A 252 8.43 -14.10 8.09
CA GLU A 252 7.99 -12.99 8.96
C GLU A 252 8.19 -11.64 8.30
N TYR A 253 9.22 -11.56 7.47
CA TYR A 253 9.80 -10.33 6.99
C TYR A 253 9.79 -10.29 5.47
N TYR A 254 9.26 -9.19 4.94
CA TYR A 254 9.27 -8.86 3.52
C TYR A 254 9.71 -7.41 3.35
N TYR A 255 10.48 -7.13 2.33
CA TYR A 255 10.82 -5.75 1.99
C TYR A 255 10.88 -5.56 0.47
N THR A 256 10.68 -4.31 0.06
CA THR A 256 10.89 -3.86 -1.31
C THR A 256 11.78 -2.62 -1.30
N LEU A 257 12.80 -2.61 -2.13
CA LEU A 257 13.61 -1.43 -2.41
C LEU A 257 13.51 -1.13 -3.90
N SER A 258 12.93 0.01 -4.23
CA SER A 258 12.78 0.47 -5.61
C SER A 258 13.56 1.75 -5.84
N LEU A 259 14.32 1.77 -6.91
CA LEU A 259 15.03 2.95 -7.42
C LEU A 259 14.45 3.29 -8.78
N GLY A 260 14.12 4.54 -9.01
CA GLY A 260 13.52 4.92 -10.28
C GLY A 260 13.78 6.36 -10.68
N ALA A 261 13.59 6.61 -11.96
CA ALA A 261 13.64 7.93 -12.54
C ALA A 261 12.34 8.24 -13.29
N GLN A 262 11.86 9.45 -13.15
CA GLN A 262 10.64 9.93 -13.81
C GLN A 262 10.96 11.14 -14.68
N ILE A 263 10.52 11.09 -15.93
CA ILE A 263 10.61 12.23 -16.85
C ILE A 263 9.21 12.83 -16.99
N LYS A 264 9.12 14.14 -16.75
CA LYS A 264 7.88 14.93 -16.92
C LYS A 264 8.02 15.81 -18.17
N PHE A 265 7.01 15.82 -19.01
CA PHE A 265 6.96 16.62 -20.25
C PHE A 265 6.01 17.80 -20.09
#